data_a409a6674bb01dbc47234341a6803d91
#
_entry.id   a409a6674bb01dbc47234341a6803d91
#
_cell.length_a   1.000
_cell.length_b   1.000
_cell.length_c   1.000
_cell.angle_alpha   90.00
_cell.angle_beta   90.00
_cell.angle_gamma   90.00
#
_symmetry.space_group_name_H-M   'P 1'
#
loop_
_entity.id
_entity.type
_entity.pdbx_description
1 polymer ?
#
loop_
_entity_poly.entity_id
_entity_poly.type
_entity_poly.pdbx_seq_one_letter_code
_entity_poly.pdbx_strand_id
1 'polypeptide(L)'
;MITLLLVFSLAQSAPDCGKLFANGLQEYQRQDLSQALIAFRAAVQCDPKLVQAYLAIADIYAERGNGGEALAALLQALQIEPKNVLALRAASNLYLQNGLHLKALPLLETLVAATPEAADAHADLAAVYAASGNRQGAEAEFRRALALQPDYFPALAGLGNLLARAGDDAAAMPLLRKAVQLWPRAYEGHFLLGSALNRSGQFEEARTELEQASKLGGENEPQVFYQLARAWGGLGKTAERRAALAKFSELTKKEKDDTELQRKAAALTDEARALLQAGDLENAVARLELAREARPGDATLLFRLASLNFDLQRYDAAREYVQAAISISPATWLYHYLLGLVERSANRLADARASLETAAKLQSTEAPVFNALGEVRLAQGERQAAIAAFEQAVKLAPNDATFRQNLESARHK
;
A
#
# COMPACT_ATOMS: atom_id res chain seq x y z
N MET A 1 11.94 4.41 -1.03
CA MET A 1 12.33 5.45 -2.01
C MET A 1 13.30 4.83 -3.00
N ILE A 2 12.83 4.49 -4.19
CA ILE A 2 13.71 4.08 -5.28
C ILE A 2 14.29 5.38 -5.84
N THR A 3 15.51 5.75 -5.41
CA THR A 3 16.19 6.91 -5.96
C THR A 3 16.52 6.61 -7.41
N LEU A 4 15.85 7.26 -8.34
CA LEU A 4 16.00 7.14 -9.79
C LEU A 4 17.42 7.61 -10.20
N LEU A 5 18.46 6.78 -9.97
CA LEU A 5 19.74 6.90 -10.64
C LEU A 5 19.62 6.25 -12.03
N LEU A 6 18.88 6.91 -12.92
CA LEU A 6 18.79 6.55 -14.34
C LEU A 6 20.13 6.86 -15.02
N VAL A 7 21.00 5.86 -15.12
CA VAL A 7 22.12 5.86 -16.05
C VAL A 7 21.53 5.85 -17.46
N PHE A 8 21.76 6.91 -18.23
CA PHE A 8 21.39 7.06 -19.62
C PHE A 8 22.07 5.97 -20.47
N SER A 9 21.37 4.85 -20.71
CA SER A 9 21.63 4.00 -21.86
C SER A 9 20.58 4.40 -22.91
N LEU A 10 21.00 5.17 -23.90
CA LEU A 10 20.20 5.54 -25.07
C LEU A 10 19.96 4.26 -25.91
N ALA A 11 18.87 3.55 -25.62
CA ALA A 11 18.28 2.64 -26.60
C ALA A 11 17.79 3.50 -27.77
N GLN A 12 18.13 3.12 -29.00
CA GLN A 12 17.67 3.75 -30.23
C GLN A 12 16.16 3.44 -30.42
N SER A 13 15.28 4.04 -29.60
CA SER A 13 13.85 4.13 -29.81
C SER A 13 13.56 5.25 -30.82
N ALA A 14 12.45 5.13 -31.56
CA ALA A 14 12.06 6.17 -32.52
C ALA A 14 12.10 7.57 -31.83
N PRO A 15 12.56 8.63 -32.53
CA PRO A 15 12.90 9.92 -31.89
C PRO A 15 11.76 10.56 -31.07
N ASP A 16 10.51 10.20 -31.33
CA ASP A 16 9.35 10.75 -30.64
C ASP A 16 9.07 10.08 -29.29
N CYS A 17 9.30 8.79 -29.16
CA CYS A 17 9.10 8.05 -27.89
C CYS A 17 10.12 8.49 -26.84
N GLY A 18 11.35 8.75 -27.26
CA GLY A 18 12.39 9.31 -26.40
C GLY A 18 12.06 10.72 -25.87
N LYS A 19 11.44 11.56 -26.71
CA LYS A 19 10.97 12.88 -26.29
C LYS A 19 9.84 12.81 -25.27
N LEU A 20 8.89 11.89 -25.45
CA LEU A 20 7.82 11.67 -24.50
C LEU A 20 8.35 11.23 -23.14
N PHE A 21 9.31 10.32 -23.12
CA PHE A 21 9.97 9.88 -21.89
C PHE A 21 10.76 11.03 -21.23
N ALA A 22 11.54 11.80 -22.01
CA ALA A 22 12.28 12.95 -21.49
C ALA A 22 11.36 14.02 -20.91
N ASN A 23 10.21 14.28 -21.54
CA ASN A 23 9.18 15.16 -20.98
C ASN A 23 8.63 14.63 -19.66
N GLY A 24 8.40 13.32 -19.56
CA GLY A 24 7.99 12.68 -18.30
C GLY A 24 9.01 12.89 -17.18
N LEU A 25 10.30 12.75 -17.47
CA LEU A 25 11.37 13.02 -16.51
C LEU A 25 11.41 14.49 -16.08
N GLN A 26 11.21 15.41 -17.00
CA GLN A 26 11.16 16.84 -16.70
C GLN A 26 10.00 17.20 -15.77
N GLU A 27 8.80 16.66 -16.03
CA GLU A 27 7.64 16.87 -15.16
C GLU A 27 7.81 16.18 -13.80
N TYR A 28 8.44 15.00 -13.76
CA TYR A 28 8.79 14.33 -12.50
C TYR A 28 9.75 15.18 -11.64
N GLN A 29 10.78 15.79 -12.26
CA GLN A 29 11.70 16.70 -11.57
C GLN A 29 11.00 17.96 -11.03
N ARG A 30 9.94 18.43 -11.71
CA ARG A 30 9.09 19.53 -11.26
C ARG A 30 8.09 19.14 -10.18
N GLN A 31 8.10 17.86 -9.78
CA GLN A 31 7.13 17.26 -8.85
C GLN A 31 5.68 17.30 -9.38
N ASP A 32 5.46 17.51 -10.67
CA ASP A 32 4.17 17.29 -11.30
C ASP A 32 4.02 15.81 -11.70
N LEU A 33 3.80 14.98 -10.67
CA LEU A 33 3.64 13.53 -10.85
C LEU A 33 2.48 13.17 -11.78
N SER A 34 1.53 14.07 -11.97
CA SER A 34 0.38 13.84 -12.84
C SER A 34 0.75 14.00 -14.31
N GLN A 35 1.43 15.08 -14.66
CA GLN A 35 1.95 15.28 -16.02
C GLN A 35 3.04 14.28 -16.36
N ALA A 36 3.91 13.96 -15.41
CA ALA A 36 4.90 12.91 -15.57
C ALA A 36 4.26 11.56 -15.93
N LEU A 37 3.21 11.16 -15.23
CA LEU A 37 2.49 9.90 -15.49
C LEU A 37 1.84 9.90 -16.89
N ILE A 38 1.25 11.01 -17.33
CA ILE A 38 0.71 11.16 -18.69
C ILE A 38 1.80 10.94 -19.73
N ALA A 39 2.94 11.63 -19.55
CA ALA A 39 4.06 11.55 -20.50
C ALA A 39 4.67 10.14 -20.53
N PHE A 40 4.87 9.48 -19.39
CA PHE A 40 5.38 8.10 -19.34
C PHE A 40 4.40 7.09 -19.92
N ARG A 41 3.08 7.24 -19.70
CA ARG A 41 2.07 6.42 -20.36
C ARG A 41 2.08 6.61 -21.87
N ALA A 42 2.22 7.83 -22.37
CA ALA A 42 2.37 8.09 -23.79
C ALA A 42 3.67 7.47 -24.35
N ALA A 43 4.76 7.49 -23.57
CA ALA A 43 6.03 6.88 -23.96
C ALA A 43 5.91 5.35 -24.11
N VAL A 44 5.23 4.64 -23.19
CA VAL A 44 5.01 3.18 -23.29
C VAL A 44 3.97 2.81 -24.36
N GLN A 45 3.02 3.70 -24.69
CA GLN A 45 2.14 3.50 -25.84
C GLN A 45 2.90 3.64 -27.18
N CYS A 46 3.88 4.53 -27.23
CA CYS A 46 4.75 4.74 -28.38
C CYS A 46 5.78 3.61 -28.52
N ASP A 47 6.43 3.23 -27.42
CA ASP A 47 7.36 2.10 -27.35
C ASP A 47 6.99 1.16 -26.18
N PRO A 48 6.25 0.09 -26.43
CA PRO A 48 5.86 -0.88 -25.40
C PRO A 48 7.04 -1.66 -24.76
N LYS A 49 8.26 -1.49 -25.27
CA LYS A 49 9.46 -2.13 -24.70
C LYS A 49 10.32 -1.17 -23.86
N LEU A 50 9.86 0.04 -23.66
CA LEU A 50 10.59 1.05 -22.89
C LEU A 50 10.49 0.78 -21.36
N VAL A 51 11.34 -0.12 -20.87
CA VAL A 51 11.37 -0.58 -19.47
C VAL A 51 11.47 0.60 -18.48
N GLN A 52 12.29 1.59 -18.80
CA GLN A 52 12.52 2.77 -17.95
C GLN A 52 11.21 3.55 -17.69
N ALA A 53 10.30 3.59 -18.66
CA ALA A 53 9.02 4.27 -18.49
C ALA A 53 8.08 3.47 -17.56
N TYR A 54 8.09 2.14 -17.62
CA TYR A 54 7.34 1.31 -16.66
C TYR A 54 7.88 1.45 -15.24
N LEU A 55 9.21 1.52 -15.06
CA LEU A 55 9.81 1.76 -13.75
C LEU A 55 9.40 3.13 -13.20
N ALA A 56 9.42 4.17 -14.03
CA ALA A 56 9.00 5.52 -13.63
C ALA A 56 7.50 5.58 -13.28
N ILE A 57 6.65 4.89 -14.04
CA ILE A 57 5.23 4.75 -13.73
C ILE A 57 5.03 4.05 -12.38
N ALA A 58 5.78 2.97 -12.12
CA ALA A 58 5.70 2.24 -10.86
C ALA A 58 6.13 3.09 -9.66
N ASP A 59 7.18 3.90 -9.82
CA ASP A 59 7.67 4.81 -8.78
C ASP A 59 6.61 5.86 -8.41
N ILE A 60 5.99 6.49 -9.41
CA ILE A 60 4.89 7.44 -9.20
C ILE A 60 3.71 6.79 -8.47
N TYR A 61 3.32 5.58 -8.84
CA TYR A 61 2.23 4.89 -8.16
C TYR A 61 2.60 4.48 -6.73
N ALA A 62 3.85 4.09 -6.48
CA ALA A 62 4.35 3.80 -5.14
C ALA A 62 4.34 5.04 -4.24
N GLU A 63 4.78 6.20 -4.76
CA GLU A 63 4.70 7.49 -4.02
C GLU A 63 3.27 7.89 -3.67
N ARG A 64 2.30 7.52 -4.50
CA ARG A 64 0.87 7.76 -4.27
C ARG A 64 0.20 6.70 -3.37
N GLY A 65 0.93 5.70 -2.91
CA GLY A 65 0.38 4.59 -2.12
C GLY A 65 -0.44 3.58 -2.94
N ASN A 66 -0.41 3.66 -4.27
CA ASN A 66 -1.14 2.79 -5.18
C ASN A 66 -0.30 1.55 -5.53
N GLY A 67 -0.07 0.68 -4.52
CA GLY A 67 0.81 -0.49 -4.66
C GLY A 67 0.38 -1.50 -5.73
N GLY A 68 -0.93 -1.61 -6.01
CA GLY A 68 -1.45 -2.50 -7.04
C GLY A 68 -1.03 -2.08 -8.46
N GLU A 69 -1.19 -0.81 -8.78
CA GLU A 69 -0.80 -0.22 -10.07
C GLU A 69 0.71 -0.17 -10.22
N ALA A 70 1.44 0.11 -9.13
CA ALA A 70 2.90 0.05 -9.11
C ALA A 70 3.38 -1.37 -9.45
N LEU A 71 2.81 -2.39 -8.81
CA LEU A 71 3.14 -3.79 -9.09
C LEU A 71 2.81 -4.18 -10.54
N ALA A 72 1.67 -3.75 -11.07
CA ALA A 72 1.30 -4.02 -12.46
C ALA A 72 2.35 -3.47 -13.45
N ALA A 73 2.82 -2.23 -13.25
CA ALA A 73 3.86 -1.62 -14.08
C ALA A 73 5.22 -2.36 -13.94
N LEU A 74 5.60 -2.77 -12.73
CA LEU A 74 6.83 -3.55 -12.50
C LEU A 74 6.78 -4.92 -13.18
N LEU A 75 5.63 -5.60 -13.16
CA LEU A 75 5.46 -6.88 -13.85
C LEU A 75 5.55 -6.73 -15.37
N GLN A 76 5.08 -5.62 -15.95
CA GLN A 76 5.31 -5.30 -17.36
C GLN A 76 6.80 -5.10 -17.66
N ALA A 77 7.52 -4.37 -16.81
CA ALA A 77 8.97 -4.21 -16.93
C ALA A 77 9.69 -5.58 -16.90
N LEU A 78 9.27 -6.50 -16.02
CA LEU A 78 9.86 -7.83 -15.90
C LEU A 78 9.47 -8.79 -17.06
N GLN A 79 8.35 -8.57 -17.73
CA GLN A 79 8.03 -9.30 -18.96
C GLN A 79 9.00 -8.95 -20.11
N ILE A 80 9.49 -7.70 -20.13
CA ILE A 80 10.43 -7.22 -21.14
C ILE A 80 11.87 -7.57 -20.75
N GLU A 81 12.23 -7.28 -19.50
CA GLU A 81 13.55 -7.55 -18.94
C GLU A 81 13.43 -8.41 -17.67
N PRO A 82 13.39 -9.76 -17.77
CA PRO A 82 13.15 -10.66 -16.62
C PRO A 82 14.19 -10.57 -15.49
N LYS A 83 15.37 -10.02 -15.78
CA LYS A 83 16.48 -9.86 -14.82
C LYS A 83 16.71 -8.39 -14.42
N ASN A 84 15.76 -7.49 -14.70
CA ASN A 84 15.89 -6.10 -14.28
C ASN A 84 15.87 -5.99 -12.76
N VAL A 85 17.02 -5.67 -12.19
CA VAL A 85 17.26 -5.65 -10.73
C VAL A 85 16.35 -4.69 -10.00
N LEU A 86 16.06 -3.50 -10.57
CA LEU A 86 15.17 -2.52 -9.96
C LEU A 86 13.73 -3.04 -9.90
N ALA A 87 13.25 -3.61 -11.00
CA ALA A 87 11.90 -4.17 -11.06
C ALA A 87 11.75 -5.40 -10.14
N LEU A 88 12.74 -6.31 -10.12
CA LEU A 88 12.74 -7.47 -9.23
C LEU A 88 12.67 -7.04 -7.76
N ARG A 89 13.52 -6.11 -7.35
CA ARG A 89 13.55 -5.60 -5.98
C ARG A 89 12.25 -4.92 -5.58
N ALA A 90 11.75 -4.02 -6.42
CA ALA A 90 10.52 -3.29 -6.11
C ALA A 90 9.28 -4.21 -6.08
N ALA A 91 9.15 -5.12 -7.04
CA ALA A 91 8.02 -6.06 -7.09
C ALA A 91 8.06 -7.07 -5.93
N SER A 92 9.25 -7.62 -5.58
CA SER A 92 9.39 -8.51 -4.42
C SER A 92 9.04 -7.80 -3.12
N ASN A 93 9.49 -6.56 -2.92
CA ASN A 93 9.15 -5.77 -1.74
C ASN A 93 7.65 -5.51 -1.62
N LEU A 94 6.96 -5.18 -2.72
CA LEU A 94 5.50 -5.02 -2.72
C LEU A 94 4.78 -6.33 -2.38
N TYR A 95 5.26 -7.47 -2.88
CA TYR A 95 4.70 -8.76 -2.50
C TYR A 95 4.94 -9.08 -1.02
N LEU A 96 6.13 -8.79 -0.48
CA LEU A 96 6.45 -9.01 0.94
C LEU A 96 5.60 -8.13 1.86
N GLN A 97 5.45 -6.84 1.55
CA GLN A 97 4.60 -5.90 2.30
C GLN A 97 3.13 -6.36 2.37
N ASN A 98 2.66 -7.06 1.34
CA ASN A 98 1.31 -7.62 1.28
C ASN A 98 1.23 -9.08 1.81
N GLY A 99 2.30 -9.62 2.42
CA GLY A 99 2.32 -10.99 2.94
C GLY A 99 2.29 -12.09 1.86
N LEU A 100 2.51 -11.73 0.59
CA LEU A 100 2.44 -12.64 -0.55
C LEU A 100 3.79 -13.35 -0.81
N HIS A 101 4.34 -13.99 0.22
CA HIS A 101 5.68 -14.60 0.21
C HIS A 101 5.91 -15.56 -0.97
N LEU A 102 4.92 -16.40 -1.32
CA LEU A 102 5.03 -17.35 -2.44
C LEU A 102 5.16 -16.65 -3.80
N LYS A 103 4.63 -15.45 -3.95
CA LYS A 103 4.79 -14.65 -5.18
C LYS A 103 6.12 -13.89 -5.19
N ALA A 104 6.65 -13.52 -4.04
CA ALA A 104 7.97 -12.88 -3.92
C ALA A 104 9.11 -13.86 -4.23
N LEU A 105 8.95 -15.14 -3.89
CA LEU A 105 10.01 -16.16 -3.96
C LEU A 105 10.75 -16.22 -5.31
N PRO A 106 10.09 -16.45 -6.46
CA PRO A 106 10.78 -16.55 -7.75
C PRO A 106 11.49 -15.25 -8.16
N LEU A 107 10.96 -14.10 -7.74
CA LEU A 107 11.59 -12.81 -8.01
C LEU A 107 12.86 -12.63 -7.19
N LEU A 108 12.83 -13.04 -5.90
CA LEU A 108 13.99 -12.96 -5.01
C LEU A 108 15.09 -13.95 -5.42
N GLU A 109 14.74 -15.17 -5.84
CA GLU A 109 15.72 -16.12 -6.39
C GLU A 109 16.41 -15.54 -7.63
N THR A 110 15.65 -14.92 -8.53
CA THR A 110 16.20 -14.24 -9.70
C THR A 110 17.04 -13.03 -9.31
N LEU A 111 16.61 -12.24 -8.31
CA LEU A 111 17.34 -11.07 -7.80
C LEU A 111 18.69 -11.46 -7.20
N VAL A 112 18.71 -12.48 -6.34
CA VAL A 112 19.96 -13.01 -5.75
C VAL A 112 20.90 -13.53 -6.82
N ALA A 113 20.39 -14.24 -7.82
CA ALA A 113 21.20 -14.70 -8.96
C ALA A 113 21.79 -13.54 -9.79
N ALA A 114 21.05 -12.42 -9.90
CA ALA A 114 21.51 -11.22 -10.60
C ALA A 114 22.44 -10.34 -9.76
N THR A 115 22.31 -10.39 -8.43
CA THR A 115 23.05 -9.54 -7.47
C THR A 115 23.66 -10.38 -6.33
N PRO A 116 24.60 -11.30 -6.59
CA PRO A 116 25.09 -12.26 -5.60
C PRO A 116 25.89 -11.63 -4.43
N GLU A 117 26.20 -10.35 -4.52
CA GLU A 117 26.88 -9.56 -3.48
C GLU A 117 25.93 -8.61 -2.73
N ALA A 118 24.61 -8.73 -2.92
CA ALA A 118 23.61 -7.88 -2.26
C ALA A 118 23.12 -8.55 -0.99
N ALA A 119 23.60 -8.11 0.17
CA ALA A 119 23.24 -8.68 1.48
C ALA A 119 21.73 -8.58 1.77
N ASP A 120 21.08 -7.50 1.35
CA ASP A 120 19.65 -7.29 1.50
C ASP A 120 18.82 -8.32 0.70
N ALA A 121 19.21 -8.61 -0.56
CA ALA A 121 18.52 -9.60 -1.39
C ALA A 121 18.60 -11.02 -0.78
N HIS A 122 19.76 -11.40 -0.27
CA HIS A 122 19.96 -12.66 0.46
C HIS A 122 19.11 -12.72 1.73
N ALA A 123 19.03 -11.64 2.51
CA ALA A 123 18.23 -11.62 3.73
C ALA A 123 16.72 -11.70 3.43
N ASP A 124 16.24 -11.01 2.38
CA ASP A 124 14.83 -11.07 1.95
C ASP A 124 14.47 -12.49 1.46
N LEU A 125 15.33 -13.12 0.67
CA LEU A 125 15.16 -14.52 0.24
C LEU A 125 15.13 -15.47 1.43
N ALA A 126 16.06 -15.28 2.39
CA ALA A 126 16.11 -16.05 3.62
C ALA A 126 14.82 -15.93 4.45
N ALA A 127 14.26 -14.73 4.57
CA ALA A 127 12.99 -14.49 5.26
C ALA A 127 11.83 -15.24 4.59
N VAL A 128 11.77 -15.25 3.25
CA VAL A 128 10.77 -16.00 2.50
C VAL A 128 10.95 -17.51 2.66
N TYR A 129 12.17 -18.02 2.60
CA TYR A 129 12.45 -19.42 2.89
C TYR A 129 12.04 -19.81 4.31
N ALA A 130 12.32 -18.97 5.30
CA ALA A 130 11.89 -19.21 6.68
C ALA A 130 10.36 -19.25 6.81
N ALA A 131 9.65 -18.33 6.16
CA ALA A 131 8.18 -18.27 6.16
C ALA A 131 7.55 -19.48 5.45
N SER A 132 8.20 -20.02 4.40
CA SER A 132 7.76 -21.22 3.68
C SER A 132 8.19 -22.54 4.30
N GLY A 133 8.91 -22.52 5.43
CA GLY A 133 9.38 -23.70 6.13
C GLY A 133 10.69 -24.31 5.59
N ASN A 134 11.31 -23.70 4.59
CA ASN A 134 12.62 -24.09 4.08
C ASN A 134 13.73 -23.56 5.02
N ARG A 135 13.87 -24.20 6.17
CA ARG A 135 14.84 -23.79 7.20
C ARG A 135 16.28 -23.78 6.69
N GLN A 136 16.68 -24.82 5.96
CA GLN A 136 18.06 -24.94 5.48
C GLN A 136 18.41 -23.83 4.49
N GLY A 137 17.52 -23.54 3.53
CA GLY A 137 17.68 -22.43 2.61
C GLY A 137 17.75 -21.09 3.33
N ALA A 138 16.84 -20.86 4.29
CA ALA A 138 16.82 -19.63 5.08
C ALA A 138 18.15 -19.42 5.84
N GLU A 139 18.66 -20.47 6.49
CA GLU A 139 19.92 -20.41 7.25
C GLU A 139 21.12 -20.11 6.34
N ALA A 140 21.18 -20.74 5.17
CA ALA A 140 22.26 -20.52 4.20
C ALA A 140 22.25 -19.07 3.69
N GLU A 141 21.08 -18.56 3.31
CA GLU A 141 20.95 -17.21 2.77
C GLU A 141 21.19 -16.13 3.83
N PHE A 142 20.72 -16.30 5.08
CA PHE A 142 21.06 -15.37 6.16
C PHE A 142 22.56 -15.35 6.45
N ARG A 143 23.23 -16.51 6.46
CA ARG A 143 24.69 -16.56 6.62
C ARG A 143 25.42 -15.90 5.46
N ARG A 144 24.92 -16.05 4.23
CA ARG A 144 25.48 -15.34 3.07
C ARG A 144 25.33 -13.83 3.22
N ALA A 145 24.17 -13.33 3.63
CA ALA A 145 23.95 -11.92 3.93
C ALA A 145 24.92 -11.39 4.98
N LEU A 146 25.17 -12.13 6.07
CA LEU A 146 26.10 -11.74 7.14
C LEU A 146 27.56 -11.86 6.71
N ALA A 147 27.90 -12.75 5.79
CA ALA A 147 29.24 -12.81 5.20
C ALA A 147 29.54 -11.57 4.33
N LEU A 148 28.53 -11.05 3.65
CA LEU A 148 28.61 -9.83 2.83
C LEU A 148 28.59 -8.56 3.69
N GLN A 149 27.68 -8.53 4.67
CA GLN A 149 27.50 -7.41 5.60
C GLN A 149 27.33 -7.91 7.03
N PRO A 150 28.42 -8.01 7.83
CA PRO A 150 28.39 -8.60 9.17
C PRO A 150 27.49 -7.91 10.19
N ASP A 151 27.12 -6.65 9.92
CA ASP A 151 26.30 -5.81 10.79
C ASP A 151 24.88 -5.60 10.23
N TYR A 152 24.42 -6.42 9.28
CA TYR A 152 23.11 -6.26 8.69
C TYR A 152 22.00 -6.75 9.63
N PHE A 153 21.20 -5.80 10.18
CA PHE A 153 20.17 -6.09 11.19
C PHE A 153 19.16 -7.17 10.76
N PRO A 154 18.53 -7.10 9.55
CA PRO A 154 17.56 -8.11 9.15
C PRO A 154 18.13 -9.53 9.15
N ALA A 155 19.41 -9.69 8.77
CA ALA A 155 20.07 -10.99 8.77
C ALA A 155 20.46 -11.45 10.18
N LEU A 156 20.93 -10.54 11.05
CA LEU A 156 21.22 -10.87 12.45
C LEU A 156 19.95 -11.28 13.20
N ALA A 157 18.89 -10.51 13.09
CA ALA A 157 17.60 -10.78 13.74
C ALA A 157 16.94 -12.04 13.14
N GLY A 158 16.94 -12.16 11.80
CA GLY A 158 16.35 -13.30 11.09
C GLY A 158 17.05 -14.63 11.40
N LEU A 159 18.38 -14.69 11.31
CA LEU A 159 19.14 -15.89 11.65
C LEU A 159 19.01 -16.23 13.14
N GLY A 160 19.12 -15.21 14.00
CA GLY A 160 18.94 -15.40 15.44
C GLY A 160 17.56 -15.98 15.78
N ASN A 161 16.49 -15.45 15.18
CA ASN A 161 15.14 -15.99 15.35
C ASN A 161 15.00 -17.43 14.81
N LEU A 162 15.56 -17.69 13.62
CA LEU A 162 15.53 -19.02 12.99
C LEU A 162 16.19 -20.09 13.88
N LEU A 163 17.38 -19.79 14.39
CA LEU A 163 18.11 -20.68 15.30
C LEU A 163 17.40 -20.86 16.64
N ALA A 164 16.90 -19.75 17.21
CA ALA A 164 16.16 -19.77 18.46
C ALA A 164 14.87 -20.60 18.37
N ARG A 165 14.12 -20.50 17.25
CA ARG A 165 12.94 -21.35 17.02
C ARG A 165 13.27 -22.82 16.82
N ALA A 166 14.48 -23.11 16.42
CA ALA A 166 14.99 -24.46 16.29
C ALA A 166 15.51 -25.03 17.60
N GLY A 167 15.52 -24.26 18.68
CA GLY A 167 16.05 -24.66 19.99
C GLY A 167 17.56 -24.45 20.17
N ASP A 168 18.25 -23.90 19.17
CA ASP A 168 19.67 -23.54 19.26
C ASP A 168 19.83 -22.12 19.81
N ASP A 169 19.43 -21.94 21.07
CA ASP A 169 19.53 -20.63 21.74
C ASP A 169 21.00 -20.22 21.94
N ALA A 170 21.93 -21.18 22.01
CA ALA A 170 23.36 -20.91 22.15
C ALA A 170 23.93 -20.18 20.92
N ALA A 171 23.56 -20.61 19.72
CA ALA A 171 23.97 -19.95 18.49
C ALA A 171 23.13 -18.67 18.20
N ALA A 172 21.87 -18.61 18.65
CA ALA A 172 21.00 -17.47 18.44
C ALA A 172 21.43 -16.23 19.27
N MET A 173 21.78 -16.43 20.54
CA MET A 173 22.03 -15.35 21.50
C MET A 173 23.09 -14.33 21.05
N PRO A 174 24.27 -14.74 20.57
CA PRO A 174 25.28 -13.77 20.10
C PRO A 174 24.79 -12.87 18.97
N LEU A 175 24.01 -13.43 18.04
CA LEU A 175 23.44 -12.68 16.91
C LEU A 175 22.40 -11.66 17.37
N LEU A 176 21.49 -12.07 18.25
CA LEU A 176 20.44 -11.23 18.79
C LEU A 176 21.01 -10.11 19.69
N ARG A 177 22.02 -10.40 20.53
CA ARG A 177 22.73 -9.39 21.31
C ARG A 177 23.40 -8.36 20.41
N LYS A 178 24.09 -8.82 19.35
CA LYS A 178 24.70 -7.93 18.36
C LYS A 178 23.64 -7.06 17.66
N ALA A 179 22.50 -7.63 17.29
CA ALA A 179 21.40 -6.87 16.69
C ALA A 179 20.91 -5.76 17.62
N VAL A 180 20.65 -6.03 18.90
CA VAL A 180 20.23 -5.04 19.88
C VAL A 180 21.31 -3.97 20.14
N GLN A 181 22.58 -4.38 20.20
CA GLN A 181 23.69 -3.44 20.39
C GLN A 181 23.80 -2.41 19.25
N LEU A 182 23.65 -2.88 18.01
CA LEU A 182 23.76 -2.02 16.83
C LEU A 182 22.49 -1.20 16.56
N TRP A 183 21.33 -1.75 16.90
CA TRP A 183 20.03 -1.08 16.71
C TRP A 183 19.21 -1.09 18.03
N PRO A 184 19.61 -0.26 19.02
CA PRO A 184 18.99 -0.26 20.34
C PRO A 184 17.57 0.32 20.40
N ARG A 185 17.05 0.81 19.25
CA ARG A 185 15.67 1.27 19.11
C ARG A 185 14.80 0.32 18.27
N ALA A 186 15.34 -0.82 17.86
CA ALA A 186 14.59 -1.80 17.10
C ALA A 186 13.81 -2.71 18.06
N TYR A 187 12.48 -2.51 18.12
CA TYR A 187 11.55 -3.33 18.89
C TYR A 187 11.80 -4.84 18.71
N GLU A 188 11.91 -5.27 17.46
CA GLU A 188 12.06 -6.68 17.09
C GLU A 188 13.30 -7.33 17.72
N GLY A 189 14.44 -6.63 17.72
CA GLY A 189 15.68 -7.12 18.30
C GLY A 189 15.52 -7.44 19.80
N HIS A 190 14.95 -6.51 20.57
CA HIS A 190 14.69 -6.68 22.00
C HIS A 190 13.68 -7.81 22.27
N PHE A 191 12.60 -7.90 21.47
CA PHE A 191 11.61 -8.97 21.60
C PHE A 191 12.20 -10.35 21.33
N LEU A 192 12.99 -10.49 20.27
CA LEU A 192 13.62 -11.77 19.93
C LEU A 192 14.66 -12.19 20.96
N LEU A 193 15.51 -11.25 21.40
CA LEU A 193 16.50 -11.51 22.45
C LEU A 193 15.83 -11.91 23.76
N GLY A 194 14.84 -11.15 24.22
CA GLY A 194 14.10 -11.46 25.44
C GLY A 194 13.37 -12.81 25.37
N SER A 195 12.85 -13.17 24.21
CA SER A 195 12.23 -14.48 23.98
C SER A 195 13.23 -15.64 24.05
N ALA A 196 14.43 -15.47 23.50
CA ALA A 196 15.51 -16.45 23.57
C ALA A 196 16.03 -16.59 25.01
N LEU A 197 16.23 -15.49 25.71
CA LEU A 197 16.63 -15.44 27.13
C LEU A 197 15.62 -16.17 28.03
N ASN A 198 14.33 -16.01 27.78
CA ASN A 198 13.28 -16.77 28.49
C ASN A 198 13.41 -18.28 28.32
N ARG A 199 13.75 -18.76 27.10
CA ARG A 199 13.94 -20.20 26.86
C ARG A 199 15.17 -20.73 27.61
N SER A 200 16.22 -19.90 27.67
CA SER A 200 17.47 -20.26 28.35
C SER A 200 17.40 -20.04 29.88
N GLY A 201 16.25 -19.66 30.43
CA GLY A 201 16.07 -19.46 31.88
C GLY A 201 16.71 -18.17 32.45
N GLN A 202 17.18 -17.26 31.60
CA GLN A 202 17.79 -16.00 31.98
C GLN A 202 16.71 -14.91 32.16
N PHE A 203 15.83 -15.11 33.16
CA PHE A 203 14.57 -14.40 33.28
C PHE A 203 14.73 -12.91 33.61
N GLU A 204 15.74 -12.49 34.39
CA GLU A 204 15.96 -11.08 34.70
C GLU A 204 16.36 -10.30 33.44
N GLU A 205 17.27 -10.83 32.66
CA GLU A 205 17.67 -10.19 31.40
C GLU A 205 16.53 -10.21 30.39
N ALA A 206 15.81 -11.36 30.27
CA ALA A 206 14.62 -11.48 29.42
C ALA A 206 13.59 -10.41 29.73
N ARG A 207 13.30 -10.19 31.02
CA ARG A 207 12.39 -9.14 31.47
C ARG A 207 12.84 -7.76 30.98
N THR A 208 14.12 -7.45 31.20
CA THR A 208 14.67 -6.15 30.80
C THR A 208 14.52 -5.88 29.30
N GLU A 209 14.87 -6.87 28.49
CA GLU A 209 14.76 -6.75 27.03
C GLU A 209 13.29 -6.64 26.57
N LEU A 210 12.38 -7.42 27.16
CA LEU A 210 10.97 -7.39 26.82
C LEU A 210 10.26 -6.09 27.27
N GLU A 211 10.68 -5.49 28.41
CA GLU A 211 10.22 -4.17 28.81
C GLU A 211 10.69 -3.08 27.84
N GLN A 212 11.91 -3.18 27.31
CA GLN A 212 12.36 -2.30 26.22
C GLN A 212 11.56 -2.50 24.95
N ALA A 213 11.32 -3.76 24.54
CA ALA A 213 10.45 -4.05 23.40
C ALA A 213 9.07 -3.40 23.57
N SER A 214 8.47 -3.54 24.74
CA SER A 214 7.16 -2.90 25.04
C SER A 214 7.19 -1.39 24.85
N LYS A 215 8.25 -0.69 25.30
CA LYS A 215 8.40 0.77 25.18
C LYS A 215 8.69 1.25 23.75
N LEU A 216 9.27 0.40 22.92
CA LEU A 216 9.70 0.72 21.56
C LEU A 216 8.65 0.44 20.47
N GLY A 217 7.40 0.19 20.86
CA GLY A 217 6.29 -0.08 19.95
C GLY A 217 5.53 -1.37 20.25
N GLY A 218 6.02 -2.16 21.19
CA GLY A 218 5.40 -3.43 21.58
C GLY A 218 4.26 -3.34 22.59
N GLU A 219 3.79 -2.13 22.93
CA GLU A 219 2.73 -1.93 23.91
C GLU A 219 1.37 -2.51 23.51
N ASN A 220 1.15 -2.72 22.21
CA ASN A 220 -0.06 -3.33 21.66
C ASN A 220 0.16 -4.76 21.14
N GLU A 221 1.35 -5.32 21.32
CA GLU A 221 1.71 -6.65 20.85
C GLU A 221 1.44 -7.72 21.92
N PRO A 222 0.43 -8.59 21.78
CA PRO A 222 0.11 -9.60 22.80
C PRO A 222 1.31 -10.46 23.17
N GLN A 223 2.14 -10.82 22.19
CA GLN A 223 3.27 -11.73 22.38
C GLN A 223 4.33 -11.17 23.34
N VAL A 224 4.50 -9.84 23.39
CA VAL A 224 5.41 -9.19 24.35
C VAL A 224 4.96 -9.48 25.77
N PHE A 225 3.67 -9.31 26.07
CA PHE A 225 3.11 -9.53 27.39
C PHE A 225 3.07 -11.00 27.79
N TYR A 226 2.88 -11.90 26.81
CA TYR A 226 3.03 -13.33 27.06
C TYR A 226 4.47 -13.67 27.46
N GLN A 227 5.46 -13.15 26.77
CA GLN A 227 6.88 -13.38 27.11
C GLN A 227 7.26 -12.70 28.44
N LEU A 228 6.75 -11.50 28.73
CA LEU A 228 6.92 -10.85 30.03
C LEU A 228 6.33 -11.69 31.16
N ALA A 229 5.14 -12.26 30.96
CA ALA A 229 4.55 -13.17 31.95
C ALA A 229 5.40 -14.41 32.21
N ARG A 230 6.09 -14.94 31.19
CA ARG A 230 7.05 -16.04 31.36
C ARG A 230 8.26 -15.61 32.19
N ALA A 231 8.84 -14.45 31.86
CA ALA A 231 9.98 -13.90 32.61
C ALA A 231 9.63 -13.67 34.08
N TRP A 232 8.49 -12.99 34.36
CA TRP A 232 8.01 -12.76 35.71
C TRP A 232 7.69 -14.06 36.46
N GLY A 233 7.18 -15.07 35.75
CA GLY A 233 6.94 -16.41 36.29
C GLY A 233 8.22 -17.12 36.72
N GLY A 234 9.27 -17.06 35.90
CA GLY A 234 10.59 -17.60 36.22
C GLY A 234 11.27 -16.91 37.39
N LEU A 235 10.93 -15.62 37.63
CA LEU A 235 11.39 -14.83 38.77
C LEU A 235 10.56 -15.00 40.05
N GLY A 236 9.48 -15.81 40.01
CA GLY A 236 8.56 -15.98 41.12
C GLY A 236 7.67 -14.75 41.41
N LYS A 237 7.63 -13.75 40.54
CA LYS A 237 6.88 -12.52 40.65
C LYS A 237 5.42 -12.72 40.20
N THR A 238 4.59 -13.23 41.11
CA THR A 238 3.22 -13.69 40.77
C THR A 238 2.27 -12.56 40.46
N ALA A 239 2.40 -11.39 41.07
CA ALA A 239 1.54 -10.22 40.82
C ALA A 239 1.80 -9.65 39.41
N GLU A 240 3.07 -9.44 39.06
CA GLU A 240 3.53 -8.93 37.78
C GLU A 240 3.19 -9.89 36.63
N ARG A 241 3.39 -11.21 36.88
CA ARG A 241 2.95 -12.25 35.95
C ARG A 241 1.46 -12.16 35.66
N ARG A 242 0.63 -12.01 36.71
CA ARG A 242 -0.84 -11.90 36.55
C ARG A 242 -1.20 -10.65 35.76
N ALA A 243 -0.56 -9.51 36.03
CA ALA A 243 -0.79 -8.28 35.29
C ALA A 243 -0.43 -8.42 33.79
N ALA A 244 0.72 -9.03 33.49
CA ALA A 244 1.15 -9.29 32.12
C ALA A 244 0.20 -10.25 31.39
N LEU A 245 -0.29 -11.32 32.04
CA LEU A 245 -1.28 -12.23 31.46
C LEU A 245 -2.63 -11.55 31.24
N ALA A 246 -3.04 -10.65 32.12
CA ALA A 246 -4.26 -9.86 31.96
C ALA A 246 -4.16 -8.97 30.71
N LYS A 247 -3.01 -8.29 30.53
CA LYS A 247 -2.78 -7.46 29.35
C LYS A 247 -2.71 -8.28 28.06
N PHE A 248 -2.04 -9.43 28.08
CA PHE A 248 -2.05 -10.39 26.97
C PHE A 248 -3.49 -10.79 26.59
N SER A 249 -4.31 -11.16 27.58
CA SER A 249 -5.70 -11.57 27.35
C SER A 249 -6.56 -10.43 26.79
N GLU A 250 -6.38 -9.21 27.31
CA GLU A 250 -7.05 -7.99 26.82
C GLU A 250 -6.74 -7.76 25.34
N LEU A 251 -5.45 -7.73 24.97
CA LEU A 251 -4.99 -7.48 23.60
C LEU A 251 -5.42 -8.59 22.65
N THR A 252 -5.29 -9.86 23.06
CA THR A 252 -5.72 -11.01 22.24
C THR A 252 -7.23 -11.01 22.01
N LYS A 253 -8.02 -10.62 23.03
CA LYS A 253 -9.46 -10.47 22.89
C LYS A 253 -9.79 -9.36 21.89
N LYS A 254 -9.15 -8.19 22.02
CA LYS A 254 -9.33 -7.07 21.10
C LYS A 254 -9.02 -7.47 19.66
N GLU A 255 -7.88 -8.14 19.42
CA GLU A 255 -7.48 -8.63 18.10
C GLU A 255 -8.52 -9.61 17.51
N LYS A 256 -9.04 -10.51 18.36
CA LYS A 256 -10.08 -11.46 17.96
C LYS A 256 -11.39 -10.76 17.63
N ASP A 257 -11.82 -9.81 18.48
CA ASP A 257 -13.05 -9.03 18.27
C ASP A 257 -12.92 -8.20 16.97
N ASP A 258 -11.79 -7.56 16.73
CA ASP A 258 -11.50 -6.81 15.49
C ASP A 258 -11.54 -7.73 14.26
N THR A 259 -10.97 -8.92 14.37
CA THR A 259 -10.99 -9.93 13.29
C THR A 259 -12.41 -10.42 12.98
N GLU A 260 -13.24 -10.63 14.02
CA GLU A 260 -14.63 -11.05 13.87
C GLU A 260 -15.45 -9.95 13.21
N LEU A 261 -15.30 -8.70 13.66
CA LEU A 261 -15.93 -7.54 13.04
C LEU A 261 -15.52 -7.37 11.57
N GLN A 262 -14.26 -7.61 11.26
CA GLN A 262 -13.75 -7.58 9.88
C GLN A 262 -14.42 -8.67 9.02
N ARG A 263 -14.50 -9.90 9.52
CA ARG A 263 -15.17 -11.01 8.80
C ARG A 263 -16.65 -10.72 8.59
N LYS A 264 -17.34 -10.20 9.61
CA LYS A 264 -18.75 -9.81 9.52
C LYS A 264 -18.95 -8.73 8.45
N ALA A 265 -18.13 -7.68 8.46
CA ALA A 265 -18.21 -6.62 7.45
C ALA A 265 -17.93 -7.15 6.04
N ALA A 266 -16.97 -8.05 5.86
CA ALA A 266 -16.68 -8.68 4.58
C ALA A 266 -17.85 -9.51 4.07
N ALA A 267 -18.44 -10.38 4.89
CA ALA A 267 -19.60 -11.18 4.52
C ALA A 267 -20.79 -10.32 4.10
N LEU A 268 -21.12 -9.28 4.88
CA LEU A 268 -22.19 -8.33 4.56
C LEU A 268 -21.92 -7.55 3.26
N THR A 269 -20.65 -7.25 2.98
CA THR A 269 -20.25 -6.61 1.72
C THR A 269 -20.42 -7.56 0.52
N ASP A 270 -20.15 -8.84 0.69
CA ASP A 270 -20.38 -9.85 -0.35
C ASP A 270 -21.88 -10.09 -0.59
N GLU A 271 -22.70 -10.10 0.46
CA GLU A 271 -24.17 -10.12 0.33
C GLU A 271 -24.67 -8.89 -0.44
N ALA A 272 -24.17 -7.70 -0.11
CA ALA A 272 -24.53 -6.47 -0.82
C ALA A 272 -24.15 -6.55 -2.31
N ARG A 273 -22.98 -7.11 -2.63
CA ARG A 273 -22.55 -7.31 -4.03
C ARG A 273 -23.52 -8.24 -4.79
N ALA A 274 -23.97 -9.32 -4.18
CA ALA A 274 -24.94 -10.22 -4.80
C ALA A 274 -26.28 -9.50 -5.05
N LEU A 275 -26.75 -8.69 -4.10
CA LEU A 275 -27.96 -7.89 -4.26
C LEU A 275 -27.84 -6.85 -5.37
N LEU A 276 -26.67 -6.21 -5.50
CA LEU A 276 -26.37 -5.28 -6.62
C LEU A 276 -26.43 -5.98 -7.97
N GLN A 277 -25.90 -7.21 -8.08
CA GLN A 277 -26.01 -8.00 -9.30
C GLN A 277 -27.44 -8.38 -9.65
N ALA A 278 -28.29 -8.52 -8.63
CA ALA A 278 -29.73 -8.76 -8.80
C ALA A 278 -30.55 -7.48 -9.04
N GLY A 279 -29.92 -6.29 -9.01
CA GLY A 279 -30.60 -5.01 -9.17
C GLY A 279 -31.32 -4.50 -7.92
N ASP A 280 -31.12 -5.13 -6.79
CA ASP A 280 -31.78 -4.78 -5.51
C ASP A 280 -30.93 -3.78 -4.73
N LEU A 281 -30.97 -2.51 -5.15
CA LEU A 281 -30.17 -1.45 -4.58
C LEU A 281 -30.52 -1.15 -3.12
N GLU A 282 -31.82 -1.23 -2.76
CA GLU A 282 -32.29 -0.92 -1.41
C GLU A 282 -31.75 -1.91 -0.38
N ASN A 283 -31.88 -3.19 -0.66
CA ASN A 283 -31.34 -4.21 0.24
C ASN A 283 -29.81 -4.21 0.23
N ALA A 284 -29.16 -3.86 -0.87
CA ALA A 284 -27.70 -3.68 -0.91
C ALA A 284 -27.23 -2.55 0.03
N VAL A 285 -27.93 -1.40 0.04
CA VAL A 285 -27.66 -0.30 1.00
C VAL A 285 -27.83 -0.82 2.44
N ALA A 286 -28.92 -1.54 2.75
CA ALA A 286 -29.15 -2.06 4.08
C ALA A 286 -28.03 -3.01 4.55
N ARG A 287 -27.47 -3.85 3.66
CA ARG A 287 -26.34 -4.73 3.99
C ARG A 287 -25.06 -3.95 4.21
N LEU A 288 -24.78 -2.93 3.39
CA LEU A 288 -23.61 -2.08 3.58
C LEU A 288 -23.68 -1.23 4.85
N GLU A 289 -24.89 -0.81 5.28
CA GLU A 289 -25.07 -0.14 6.57
C GLU A 289 -24.68 -1.04 7.73
N LEU A 290 -25.11 -2.29 7.73
CA LEU A 290 -24.71 -3.28 8.74
C LEU A 290 -23.19 -3.55 8.70
N ALA A 291 -22.58 -3.55 7.49
CA ALA A 291 -21.13 -3.66 7.35
C ALA A 291 -20.42 -2.43 7.95
N ARG A 292 -20.95 -1.22 7.75
CA ARG A 292 -20.45 0.03 8.33
C ARG A 292 -20.56 0.04 9.86
N GLU A 293 -21.64 -0.48 10.44
CA GLU A 293 -21.74 -0.62 11.90
C GLU A 293 -20.61 -1.50 12.46
N ALA A 294 -20.23 -2.56 11.75
CA ALA A 294 -19.10 -3.40 12.13
C ALA A 294 -17.74 -2.71 11.92
N ARG A 295 -17.63 -1.81 10.94
CA ARG A 295 -16.40 -1.07 10.60
C ARG A 295 -16.68 0.40 10.27
N PRO A 296 -16.94 1.25 11.27
CA PRO A 296 -17.32 2.65 11.03
C PRO A 296 -16.27 3.50 10.33
N GLY A 297 -14.97 3.14 10.47
CA GLY A 297 -13.83 3.85 9.87
C GLY A 297 -13.39 3.31 8.51
N ASP A 298 -14.20 2.50 7.82
CA ASP A 298 -13.86 1.98 6.51
C ASP A 298 -14.31 2.95 5.40
N ALA A 299 -13.36 3.76 4.89
CA ALA A 299 -13.63 4.73 3.85
C ALA A 299 -14.20 4.09 2.57
N THR A 300 -13.84 2.85 2.26
CA THR A 300 -14.34 2.13 1.08
C THR A 300 -15.82 1.77 1.22
N LEU A 301 -16.25 1.34 2.42
CA LEU A 301 -17.65 1.08 2.70
C LEU A 301 -18.48 2.37 2.62
N LEU A 302 -17.99 3.45 3.20
CA LEU A 302 -18.64 4.77 3.13
C LEU A 302 -18.77 5.25 1.68
N PHE A 303 -17.73 5.10 0.87
CA PHE A 303 -17.78 5.44 -0.55
C PHE A 303 -18.81 4.59 -1.32
N ARG A 304 -18.90 3.29 -1.05
CA ARG A 304 -19.91 2.42 -1.66
C ARG A 304 -21.33 2.83 -1.27
N LEU A 305 -21.55 3.15 0.01
CA LEU A 305 -22.83 3.69 0.48
C LEU A 305 -23.17 5.02 -0.21
N ALA A 306 -22.19 5.91 -0.36
CA ALA A 306 -22.37 7.17 -1.08
C ALA A 306 -22.78 6.93 -2.53
N SER A 307 -22.08 6.03 -3.23
CA SER A 307 -22.37 5.71 -4.63
C SER A 307 -23.78 5.14 -4.81
N LEU A 308 -24.20 4.20 -3.96
CA LEU A 308 -25.54 3.62 -4.04
C LEU A 308 -26.64 4.62 -3.70
N ASN A 309 -26.42 5.47 -2.69
CA ASN A 309 -27.39 6.52 -2.38
C ASN A 309 -27.45 7.58 -3.50
N PHE A 310 -26.36 7.83 -4.22
CA PHE A 310 -26.35 8.64 -5.43
C PHE A 310 -27.20 8.03 -6.54
N ASP A 311 -27.05 6.72 -6.80
CA ASP A 311 -27.85 5.99 -7.80
C ASP A 311 -29.34 5.97 -7.43
N LEU A 312 -29.64 5.91 -6.15
CA LEU A 312 -31.01 6.03 -5.62
C LEU A 312 -31.53 7.48 -5.54
N GLN A 313 -30.78 8.47 -6.04
CA GLN A 313 -31.08 9.89 -6.01
C GLN A 313 -31.24 10.49 -4.60
N ARG A 314 -30.68 9.81 -3.59
CA ARG A 314 -30.65 10.25 -2.19
C ARG A 314 -29.42 11.14 -1.95
N TYR A 315 -29.41 12.31 -2.56
CA TYR A 315 -28.21 13.16 -2.67
C TYR A 315 -27.66 13.62 -1.31
N ASP A 316 -28.52 13.90 -0.33
CA ASP A 316 -28.06 14.33 0.99
C ASP A 316 -27.38 13.17 1.76
N ALA A 317 -27.93 11.97 1.70
CA ALA A 317 -27.29 10.78 2.27
C ALA A 317 -25.97 10.45 1.55
N ALA A 318 -25.96 10.51 0.21
CA ALA A 318 -24.75 10.32 -0.58
C ALA A 318 -23.65 11.30 -0.20
N ARG A 319 -24.02 12.58 -0.01
CA ARG A 319 -23.12 13.64 0.46
C ARG A 319 -22.51 13.32 1.82
N GLU A 320 -23.34 12.95 2.78
CA GLU A 320 -22.89 12.63 4.15
C GLU A 320 -21.86 11.50 4.15
N TYR A 321 -22.14 10.40 3.44
CA TYR A 321 -21.22 9.26 3.37
C TYR A 321 -19.92 9.59 2.64
N VAL A 322 -19.98 10.31 1.51
CA VAL A 322 -18.75 10.63 0.78
C VAL A 322 -17.88 11.65 1.55
N GLN A 323 -18.47 12.57 2.27
CA GLN A 323 -17.73 13.50 3.14
C GLN A 323 -17.06 12.76 4.29
N ALA A 324 -17.74 11.76 4.89
CA ALA A 324 -17.15 10.88 5.88
C ALA A 324 -15.97 10.07 5.29
N ALA A 325 -16.09 9.54 4.07
CA ALA A 325 -14.98 8.87 3.38
C ALA A 325 -13.78 9.80 3.14
N ILE A 326 -14.04 11.05 2.72
CA ILE A 326 -13.01 12.08 2.52
C ILE A 326 -12.31 12.43 3.84
N SER A 327 -13.04 12.50 4.96
CA SER A 327 -12.43 12.79 6.27
C SER A 327 -11.41 11.73 6.71
N ILE A 328 -11.61 10.47 6.28
CA ILE A 328 -10.70 9.35 6.57
C ILE A 328 -9.55 9.31 5.55
N SER A 329 -9.83 9.54 4.28
CA SER A 329 -8.86 9.43 3.18
C SER A 329 -8.96 10.64 2.25
N PRO A 330 -8.44 11.82 2.66
CA PRO A 330 -8.63 13.08 1.95
C PRO A 330 -7.91 13.17 0.61
N ALA A 331 -6.91 12.33 0.36
CA ALA A 331 -6.15 12.32 -0.89
C ALA A 331 -6.74 11.40 -1.98
N THR A 332 -7.90 10.80 -1.74
CA THR A 332 -8.55 9.91 -2.72
C THR A 332 -9.40 10.70 -3.69
N TRP A 333 -8.89 10.95 -4.90
CA TRP A 333 -9.56 11.74 -5.93
C TRP A 333 -10.99 11.28 -6.24
N LEU A 334 -11.22 9.95 -6.22
CA LEU A 334 -12.50 9.34 -6.56
C LEU A 334 -13.63 9.78 -5.59
N TYR A 335 -13.29 10.01 -4.32
CA TYR A 335 -14.26 10.52 -3.35
C TYR A 335 -14.65 11.96 -3.64
N HIS A 336 -13.69 12.81 -3.99
CA HIS A 336 -13.98 14.19 -4.41
C HIS A 336 -14.73 14.25 -5.73
N TYR A 337 -14.44 13.33 -6.65
CA TYR A 337 -15.19 13.21 -7.90
C TYR A 337 -16.67 12.86 -7.64
N LEU A 338 -16.92 11.82 -6.82
CA LEU A 338 -18.29 11.45 -6.45
C LEU A 338 -19.01 12.59 -5.72
N LEU A 339 -18.33 13.28 -4.78
CA LEU A 339 -18.91 14.44 -4.11
C LEU A 339 -19.31 15.52 -5.13
N GLY A 340 -18.45 15.81 -6.10
CA GLY A 340 -18.75 16.75 -7.17
C GLY A 340 -19.98 16.36 -8.00
N LEU A 341 -20.15 15.08 -8.31
CA LEU A 341 -21.36 14.58 -9.00
C LEU A 341 -22.61 14.70 -8.13
N VAL A 342 -22.51 14.37 -6.85
CA VAL A 342 -23.61 14.50 -5.87
C VAL A 342 -24.05 15.96 -5.75
N GLU A 343 -23.10 16.88 -5.56
CA GLU A 343 -23.38 18.31 -5.43
C GLU A 343 -23.99 18.89 -6.71
N ARG A 344 -23.49 18.47 -7.88
CA ARG A 344 -24.07 18.87 -9.19
C ARG A 344 -25.53 18.40 -9.30
N SER A 345 -25.80 17.13 -8.99
CA SER A 345 -27.15 16.57 -9.09
C SER A 345 -28.12 17.19 -8.08
N ALA A 346 -27.60 17.66 -6.94
CA ALA A 346 -28.35 18.44 -5.95
C ALA A 346 -28.43 19.95 -6.31
N ASN A 347 -27.98 20.38 -7.50
CA ASN A 347 -27.93 21.77 -7.97
C ASN A 347 -27.07 22.71 -7.09
N ARG A 348 -26.11 22.17 -6.35
CA ARG A 348 -25.12 22.92 -5.55
C ARG A 348 -23.85 23.16 -6.38
N LEU A 349 -23.97 23.99 -7.44
CA LEU A 349 -22.94 24.11 -8.48
C LEU A 349 -21.59 24.64 -7.98
N ALA A 350 -21.56 25.51 -6.97
CA ALA A 350 -20.33 26.04 -6.40
C ALA A 350 -19.54 24.94 -5.65
N ASP A 351 -20.23 24.13 -4.84
CA ASP A 351 -19.64 23.01 -4.10
C ASP A 351 -19.18 21.91 -5.05
N ALA A 352 -19.98 21.61 -6.09
CA ALA A 352 -19.63 20.66 -7.14
C ALA A 352 -18.32 21.04 -7.82
N ARG A 353 -18.17 22.31 -8.20
CA ARG A 353 -16.94 22.83 -8.82
C ARG A 353 -15.75 22.66 -7.91
N ALA A 354 -15.84 23.08 -6.64
CA ALA A 354 -14.74 22.98 -5.68
C ALA A 354 -14.27 21.51 -5.48
N SER A 355 -15.23 20.58 -5.40
CA SER A 355 -14.95 19.15 -5.26
C SER A 355 -14.29 18.57 -6.51
N LEU A 356 -14.78 18.91 -7.71
CA LEU A 356 -14.20 18.44 -8.98
C LEU A 356 -12.81 19.05 -9.25
N GLU A 357 -12.58 20.32 -8.89
CA GLU A 357 -11.26 20.94 -8.97
C GLU A 357 -10.26 20.26 -8.03
N THR A 358 -10.71 19.82 -6.85
CA THR A 358 -9.89 19.03 -5.93
C THR A 358 -9.58 17.64 -6.52
N ALA A 359 -10.57 16.96 -7.09
CA ALA A 359 -10.37 15.68 -7.77
C ALA A 359 -9.36 15.81 -8.93
N ALA A 360 -9.48 16.89 -9.76
CA ALA A 360 -8.56 17.14 -10.85
C ALA A 360 -7.13 17.43 -10.40
N LYS A 361 -6.95 18.09 -9.25
CA LYS A 361 -5.62 18.31 -8.64
C LYS A 361 -5.00 17.03 -8.11
N LEU A 362 -5.80 16.17 -7.47
CA LEU A 362 -5.33 14.89 -6.93
C LEU A 362 -5.01 13.90 -8.04
N GLN A 363 -5.78 13.92 -9.14
CA GLN A 363 -5.62 13.00 -10.26
C GLN A 363 -5.96 13.71 -11.57
N SER A 364 -4.94 14.24 -12.25
CA SER A 364 -5.11 15.05 -13.48
C SER A 364 -5.23 14.21 -14.76
N THR A 365 -5.26 12.89 -14.68
CA THR A 365 -5.32 11.97 -15.83
C THR A 365 -6.72 11.40 -16.09
N GLU A 366 -7.70 11.76 -15.28
CA GLU A 366 -9.04 11.18 -15.36
C GLU A 366 -9.98 12.06 -16.20
N ALA A 367 -10.19 11.67 -17.45
CA ALA A 367 -11.05 12.39 -18.37
C ALA A 367 -12.47 12.67 -17.83
N PRO A 368 -13.15 11.73 -17.12
CA PRO A 368 -14.46 11.97 -16.54
C PRO A 368 -14.51 13.15 -15.58
N VAL A 369 -13.43 13.41 -14.83
CA VAL A 369 -13.35 14.54 -13.88
C VAL A 369 -13.42 15.85 -14.64
N PHE A 370 -12.65 16.00 -15.72
CA PHE A 370 -12.65 17.21 -16.54
C PHE A 370 -13.96 17.40 -17.30
N ASN A 371 -14.58 16.30 -17.76
CA ASN A 371 -15.90 16.38 -18.38
C ASN A 371 -16.95 16.89 -17.38
N ALA A 372 -17.01 16.32 -16.18
CA ALA A 372 -17.93 16.76 -15.13
C ALA A 372 -17.69 18.24 -14.73
N LEU A 373 -16.41 18.64 -14.64
CA LEU A 373 -16.05 20.05 -14.38
C LEU A 373 -16.52 20.98 -15.51
N GLY A 374 -16.40 20.55 -16.78
CA GLY A 374 -16.93 21.27 -17.93
C GLY A 374 -18.45 21.44 -17.86
N GLU A 375 -19.18 20.40 -17.48
CA GLU A 375 -20.64 20.44 -17.32
C GLU A 375 -21.07 21.43 -16.21
N VAL A 376 -20.37 21.42 -15.05
CA VAL A 376 -20.62 22.33 -13.93
C VAL A 376 -20.33 23.77 -14.34
N ARG A 377 -19.21 24.06 -15.00
CA ARG A 377 -18.85 25.40 -15.46
C ARG A 377 -19.83 25.92 -16.51
N LEU A 378 -20.30 25.06 -17.41
CA LEU A 378 -21.31 25.43 -18.38
C LEU A 378 -22.64 25.79 -17.71
N ALA A 379 -23.06 25.03 -16.70
CA ALA A 379 -24.24 25.31 -15.89
C ALA A 379 -24.12 26.63 -15.09
N GLN A 380 -22.91 27.05 -14.75
CA GLN A 380 -22.61 28.34 -14.12
C GLN A 380 -22.53 29.53 -15.13
N GLY A 381 -22.64 29.27 -16.44
CA GLY A 381 -22.47 30.25 -17.49
C GLY A 381 -21.03 30.57 -17.86
N GLU A 382 -20.06 29.85 -17.31
CA GLU A 382 -18.63 30.04 -17.55
C GLU A 382 -18.16 29.28 -18.82
N ARG A 383 -18.72 29.65 -19.97
CA ARG A 383 -18.56 28.94 -21.25
C ARG A 383 -17.11 28.68 -21.65
N GLN A 384 -16.25 29.71 -21.57
CA GLN A 384 -14.84 29.56 -21.96
C GLN A 384 -14.08 28.57 -21.07
N ALA A 385 -14.33 28.61 -19.77
CA ALA A 385 -13.76 27.69 -18.81
C ALA A 385 -14.30 26.23 -18.99
N ALA A 386 -15.58 26.11 -19.38
CA ALA A 386 -16.18 24.82 -19.70
C ALA A 386 -15.54 24.22 -20.96
N ILE A 387 -15.33 24.98 -22.02
CA ILE A 387 -14.66 24.53 -23.25
C ILE A 387 -13.25 24.01 -22.91
N ALA A 388 -12.48 24.77 -22.14
CA ALA A 388 -11.12 24.33 -21.72
C ALA A 388 -11.14 23.02 -20.94
N ALA A 389 -12.13 22.81 -20.06
CA ALA A 389 -12.27 21.55 -19.34
C ALA A 389 -12.66 20.39 -20.27
N PHE A 390 -13.60 20.57 -21.19
CA PHE A 390 -13.95 19.56 -22.19
C PHE A 390 -12.79 19.24 -23.14
N GLU A 391 -12.01 20.23 -23.55
CA GLU A 391 -10.78 20.00 -24.35
C GLU A 391 -9.79 19.12 -23.64
N GLN A 392 -9.61 19.32 -22.32
CA GLN A 392 -8.77 18.44 -21.51
C GLN A 392 -9.35 17.02 -21.42
N ALA A 393 -10.67 16.86 -21.26
CA ALA A 393 -11.31 15.54 -21.27
C ALA A 393 -11.10 14.80 -22.59
N VAL A 394 -11.31 15.48 -23.72
CA VAL A 394 -11.10 14.93 -25.07
C VAL A 394 -9.62 14.59 -25.31
N LYS A 395 -8.69 15.43 -24.82
CA LYS A 395 -7.24 15.15 -24.92
C LYS A 395 -6.87 13.87 -24.18
N LEU A 396 -7.47 13.62 -23.00
CA LEU A 396 -7.22 12.43 -22.18
C LEU A 396 -7.90 11.18 -22.73
N ALA A 397 -9.09 11.31 -23.34
CA ALA A 397 -9.87 10.23 -23.92
C ALA A 397 -10.40 10.62 -25.31
N PRO A 398 -9.56 10.64 -26.36
CA PRO A 398 -9.93 11.18 -27.67
C PRO A 398 -10.99 10.36 -28.41
N ASN A 399 -11.19 9.10 -28.03
CA ASN A 399 -12.16 8.20 -28.65
C ASN A 399 -13.54 8.23 -27.96
N ASP A 400 -13.69 8.93 -26.83
CA ASP A 400 -14.98 9.05 -26.14
C ASP A 400 -15.92 9.99 -26.91
N ALA A 401 -17.04 9.44 -27.37
CA ALA A 401 -18.02 10.18 -28.14
C ALA A 401 -18.74 11.24 -27.30
N THR A 402 -19.00 10.96 -26.02
CA THR A 402 -19.71 11.85 -25.10
C THR A 402 -18.88 13.11 -24.83
N PHE A 403 -17.57 12.96 -24.60
CA PHE A 403 -16.70 14.10 -24.34
C PHE A 403 -16.56 15.02 -25.55
N ARG A 404 -16.46 14.42 -26.77
CA ARG A 404 -16.45 15.20 -28.00
C ARG A 404 -17.77 15.95 -28.22
N GLN A 405 -18.90 15.29 -27.99
CA GLN A 405 -20.22 15.90 -28.14
C GLN A 405 -20.41 17.05 -27.14
N ASN A 406 -19.98 16.92 -25.89
CA ASN A 406 -20.04 17.97 -24.89
C ASN A 406 -19.19 19.17 -25.29
N LEU A 407 -17.98 18.95 -25.82
CA LEU A 407 -17.11 20.00 -26.34
C LEU A 407 -17.75 20.75 -27.52
N GLU A 408 -18.27 20.05 -28.50
CA GLU A 408 -18.95 20.62 -29.66
C GLU A 408 -20.18 21.46 -29.22
N SER A 409 -21.03 20.88 -28.35
CA SER A 409 -22.20 21.56 -27.81
C SER A 409 -21.84 22.84 -27.06
N ALA A 410 -20.74 22.85 -26.32
CA ALA A 410 -20.25 24.02 -25.63
C ALA A 410 -19.69 25.09 -26.58
N ARG A 411 -19.18 24.72 -27.76
CA ARG A 411 -18.69 25.67 -28.79
C ARG A 411 -19.78 26.29 -29.60
N HIS A 412 -20.94 25.64 -29.76
CA HIS A 412 -22.02 26.08 -30.63
C HIS A 412 -23.17 26.81 -29.92
N LYS A 413 -23.30 26.70 -28.60
CA LYS A 413 -24.24 27.48 -27.79
C LYS A 413 -23.61 28.78 -27.30
#